data_9dba60c6d6162a54e8b44cf6718cf8d8
#
_entry.id   9dba60c6d6162a54e8b44cf6718cf8d8
#
_cell.length_a   1.000
_cell.length_b   1.000
_cell.length_c   1.000
_cell.angle_alpha   90.00
_cell.angle_beta   90.00
_cell.angle_gamma   90.00
#
_symmetry.space_group_name_H-M   'P 1'
#
loop_
_entity.id
_entity.type
_entity.pdbx_description
1 polymer ?
#
loop_
_entity_poly.entity_id
_entity_poly.type
_entity_poly.pdbx_seq_one_letter_code
_entity_poly.pdbx_strand_id
1 'polypeptide(L)'
;SAMFFTLFYNFSFFKNILNTYSFEGLNIVYVSSIIILLISFLLLLFTLFSSKYTTKPLLIIVLIISSFTAYFMDTYHIVIDDSMIRNSMQTNLAESSDLFSLKLVIYVFLLGLLPSYIIYKTKINYKSFKNEVFSKVKTIILSLIVILIIVFSFSKFYTSFFREHKPLRYHVNPIYWIYSIGKYVNTTFNSGPILVKQVGEDAKIKEEANHDEVEKTELIIMVVGEAARADRFSLNGYEKETNPLLTKEDIINFSNMYSCGTSTAESVPCMFSIFGKADYDYKKGISTENVLHVLKGTNNIQVLWRDNNSDSKGNALRVDFEDFRTSKTNTICEEDGECRDEGMLVGLDDYINKHKGQDILIVLHQMGNHGPAYYKRY
;
A
#
# COMPACT_ATOMS: atom_id res chain seq x y z
N SER A 1 -9.60 -1.48 28.45
CA SER A 1 -9.29 -1.64 27.01
C SER A 1 -9.02 -0.29 26.32
N ALA A 2 -9.95 0.69 26.32
CA ALA A 2 -9.76 1.97 25.62
C ALA A 2 -8.45 2.68 26.01
N MET A 3 -8.15 2.81 27.31
CA MET A 3 -6.90 3.39 27.78
C MET A 3 -5.67 2.61 27.31
N PHE A 4 -5.72 1.28 27.28
CA PHE A 4 -4.64 0.44 26.79
C PHE A 4 -4.38 0.69 25.30
N PHE A 5 -5.44 0.72 24.49
CA PHE A 5 -5.29 1.08 23.06
C PHE A 5 -4.69 2.46 22.87
N THR A 6 -5.16 3.47 23.62
CA THR A 6 -4.65 4.83 23.48
C THR A 6 -3.15 4.91 23.79
N LEU A 7 -2.70 4.24 24.85
CA LEU A 7 -1.32 4.37 25.31
C LEU A 7 -0.31 3.50 24.54
N PHE A 8 -0.70 2.29 24.12
CA PHE A 8 0.26 1.31 23.59
C PHE A 8 0.19 1.09 22.07
N TYR A 9 -0.86 1.56 21.39
CA TYR A 9 -0.99 1.36 19.95
C TYR A 9 -0.93 2.66 19.14
N ASN A 10 -0.73 3.80 19.79
CA ASN A 10 -0.77 5.12 19.17
C ASN A 10 0.55 5.88 19.32
N PHE A 11 1.68 5.17 19.37
CA PHE A 11 3.00 5.80 19.49
C PHE A 11 3.30 6.71 18.31
N SER A 12 3.17 6.23 17.08
CA SER A 12 3.31 7.03 15.86
C SER A 12 2.37 8.24 15.82
N PHE A 13 1.13 8.06 16.25
CA PHE A 13 0.15 9.16 16.34
C PHE A 13 0.64 10.27 17.28
N PHE A 14 1.00 9.93 18.51
CA PHE A 14 1.45 10.93 19.48
C PHE A 14 2.81 11.53 19.12
N LYS A 15 3.73 10.75 18.54
CA LYS A 15 5.00 11.27 18.01
C LYS A 15 4.76 12.36 16.97
N ASN A 16 3.86 12.11 16.00
CA ASN A 16 3.52 13.08 14.96
C ASN A 16 2.76 14.31 15.52
N ILE A 17 1.92 14.12 16.54
CA ILE A 17 1.29 15.24 17.25
C ILE A 17 2.36 16.12 17.91
N LEU A 18 3.31 15.53 18.63
CA LEU A 18 4.36 16.28 19.32
C LEU A 18 5.34 16.97 18.36
N ASN A 19 5.53 16.43 17.18
CA ASN A 19 6.28 17.11 16.10
C ASN A 19 5.54 18.34 15.55
N THR A 20 4.21 18.33 15.60
CA THR A 20 3.37 19.43 15.10
C THR A 20 3.07 20.46 16.17
N TYR A 21 2.83 20.00 17.40
CA TYR A 21 2.50 20.81 18.56
C TYR A 21 3.53 20.55 19.65
N SER A 22 4.46 21.47 19.85
CA SER A 22 5.45 21.38 20.96
C SER A 22 4.75 21.21 22.29
N PHE A 23 5.28 20.33 23.17
CA PHE A 23 4.68 20.07 24.48
C PHE A 23 5.02 21.17 25.49
N GLU A 24 4.55 22.40 25.18
CA GLU A 24 4.79 23.61 25.96
C GLU A 24 3.52 24.48 26.06
N GLY A 25 3.40 25.25 27.12
CA GLY A 25 2.33 26.21 27.30
C GLY A 25 0.92 25.60 27.14
N LEU A 26 0.08 26.24 26.34
CA LEU A 26 -1.30 25.77 26.06
C LEU A 26 -1.36 24.46 25.29
N ASN A 27 -0.30 24.11 24.55
CA ASN A 27 -0.29 22.85 23.80
C ASN A 27 -0.34 21.62 24.72
N ILE A 28 0.18 21.73 25.96
CA ILE A 28 0.03 20.65 26.95
C ILE A 28 -1.44 20.32 27.19
N VAL A 29 -2.27 21.34 27.30
CA VAL A 29 -3.72 21.18 27.52
C VAL A 29 -4.37 20.56 26.28
N TYR A 30 -4.00 21.04 25.08
CA TYR A 30 -4.53 20.53 23.81
C TYR A 30 -4.15 19.06 23.60
N VAL A 31 -2.88 18.70 23.76
CA VAL A 31 -2.42 17.30 23.59
C VAL A 31 -3.07 16.41 24.64
N SER A 32 -3.18 16.87 25.90
CA SER A 32 -3.88 16.12 26.95
C SER A 32 -5.38 15.93 26.60
N SER A 33 -6.00 16.93 26.02
CA SER A 33 -7.41 16.83 25.59
C SER A 33 -7.59 15.79 24.46
N ILE A 34 -6.61 15.63 23.54
CA ILE A 34 -6.64 14.61 22.50
C ILE A 34 -6.59 13.20 23.12
N ILE A 35 -5.78 12.99 24.17
CA ILE A 35 -5.73 11.70 24.86
C ILE A 35 -7.10 11.35 25.46
N ILE A 36 -7.73 12.30 26.17
CA ILE A 36 -9.04 12.09 26.79
C ILE A 36 -10.13 11.89 25.71
N LEU A 37 -10.06 12.65 24.62
CA LEU A 37 -10.96 12.52 23.47
C LEU A 37 -10.87 11.11 22.86
N LEU A 38 -9.65 10.62 22.61
CA LEU A 38 -9.40 9.29 22.03
C LEU A 38 -9.89 8.18 22.97
N ILE A 39 -9.59 8.26 24.27
CA ILE A 39 -10.10 7.29 25.26
C ILE A 39 -11.63 7.28 25.26
N SER A 40 -12.26 8.46 25.26
CA SER A 40 -13.72 8.58 25.29
C SER A 40 -14.37 8.05 24.02
N PHE A 41 -13.75 8.30 22.86
CA PHE A 41 -14.21 7.79 21.58
C PHE A 41 -14.07 6.27 21.48
N LEU A 42 -12.94 5.70 21.91
CA LEU A 42 -12.75 4.25 21.94
C LEU A 42 -13.67 3.57 22.94
N LEU A 43 -13.94 4.21 24.09
CA LEU A 43 -14.90 3.69 25.06
C LEU A 43 -16.31 3.67 24.48
N LEU A 44 -16.72 4.73 23.79
CA LEU A 44 -18.00 4.81 23.06
C LEU A 44 -18.09 3.67 22.03
N LEU A 45 -17.09 3.56 21.17
CA LEU A 45 -17.06 2.58 20.08
C LEU A 45 -17.10 1.14 20.61
N PHE A 46 -16.28 0.80 21.59
CA PHE A 46 -16.29 -0.55 22.18
C PHE A 46 -17.59 -0.83 22.93
N THR A 47 -18.22 0.17 23.57
CA THR A 47 -19.50 0.00 24.26
C THR A 47 -20.64 -0.27 23.29
N LEU A 48 -20.66 0.42 22.13
CA LEU A 48 -21.67 0.21 21.09
C LEU A 48 -21.71 -1.24 20.61
N PHE A 49 -20.53 -1.82 20.36
CA PHE A 49 -20.40 -3.19 19.83
C PHE A 49 -20.27 -4.27 20.92
N SER A 50 -20.24 -3.90 22.21
CA SER A 50 -20.12 -4.87 23.30
C SER A 50 -21.42 -5.62 23.53
N SER A 51 -21.33 -6.92 23.77
CA SER A 51 -22.42 -7.76 24.26
C SER A 51 -21.84 -9.00 24.96
N LYS A 52 -22.71 -9.81 25.58
CA LYS A 52 -22.28 -11.09 26.18
C LYS A 52 -21.48 -11.96 25.21
N TYR A 53 -21.80 -11.88 23.92
CA TYR A 53 -21.20 -12.74 22.88
C TYR A 53 -20.09 -12.05 22.10
N THR A 54 -20.13 -10.72 21.94
CA THR A 54 -19.23 -9.99 21.05
C THR A 54 -18.05 -9.33 21.75
N THR A 55 -18.15 -9.00 23.04
CA THR A 55 -17.12 -8.22 23.76
C THR A 55 -15.74 -8.86 23.69
N LYS A 56 -15.63 -10.14 24.04
CA LYS A 56 -14.32 -10.84 24.02
C LYS A 56 -13.79 -11.04 22.59
N PRO A 57 -14.52 -11.66 21.65
CA PRO A 57 -14.01 -11.87 20.32
C PRO A 57 -13.68 -10.56 19.60
N LEU A 58 -14.50 -9.53 19.74
CA LEU A 58 -14.23 -8.23 19.16
C LEU A 58 -12.90 -7.62 19.68
N LEU A 59 -12.73 -7.58 21.01
CA LEU A 59 -11.52 -7.03 21.61
C LEU A 59 -10.27 -7.84 21.22
N ILE A 60 -10.35 -9.17 21.17
CA ILE A 60 -9.24 -10.04 20.78
C ILE A 60 -8.86 -9.77 19.32
N ILE A 61 -9.82 -9.74 18.40
CA ILE A 61 -9.56 -9.45 16.98
C ILE A 61 -8.92 -8.06 16.82
N VAL A 62 -9.50 -7.05 17.47
CA VAL A 62 -8.97 -5.68 17.38
C VAL A 62 -7.58 -5.57 17.99
N LEU A 63 -7.27 -6.26 19.09
CA LEU A 63 -5.94 -6.29 19.69
C LEU A 63 -4.90 -6.90 18.75
N ILE A 64 -5.21 -8.06 18.17
CA ILE A 64 -4.29 -8.75 17.27
C ILE A 64 -4.02 -7.89 16.03
N ILE A 65 -5.06 -7.43 15.33
CA ILE A 65 -4.88 -6.61 14.13
C ILE A 65 -4.14 -5.31 14.47
N SER A 66 -4.52 -4.64 15.57
CA SER A 66 -3.87 -3.40 15.99
C SER A 66 -2.40 -3.57 16.36
N SER A 67 -1.98 -4.76 16.82
CA SER A 67 -0.57 -5.04 17.10
C SER A 67 0.28 -5.08 15.82
N PHE A 68 -0.26 -5.69 14.75
CA PHE A 68 0.38 -5.64 13.44
C PHE A 68 0.42 -4.21 12.89
N THR A 69 -0.71 -3.50 12.91
CA THR A 69 -0.76 -2.14 12.39
C THR A 69 0.16 -1.20 13.17
N ALA A 70 0.23 -1.30 14.50
CA ALA A 70 1.16 -0.53 15.31
C ALA A 70 2.63 -0.82 14.93
N TYR A 71 2.99 -2.09 14.75
CA TYR A 71 4.33 -2.46 14.31
C TYR A 71 4.72 -1.80 12.99
N PHE A 72 3.87 -1.91 11.98
CA PHE A 72 4.14 -1.35 10.66
C PHE A 72 4.17 0.18 10.68
N MET A 73 3.27 0.82 11.41
CA MET A 73 3.25 2.28 11.57
C MET A 73 4.48 2.80 12.34
N ASP A 74 4.92 2.10 13.38
CA ASP A 74 6.03 2.53 14.24
C ASP A 74 7.40 2.21 13.62
N THR A 75 7.48 1.15 12.79
CA THR A 75 8.75 0.68 12.22
C THR A 75 8.99 1.27 10.83
N TYR A 76 7.96 1.29 9.98
CA TYR A 76 8.09 1.71 8.59
C TYR A 76 7.45 3.08 8.31
N HIS A 77 6.82 3.70 9.32
CA HIS A 77 6.17 5.01 9.23
C HIS A 77 5.08 5.08 8.15
N ILE A 78 4.46 3.97 7.85
CA ILE A 78 3.38 3.87 6.86
C ILE A 78 2.01 4.13 7.48
N VAL A 79 1.07 4.53 6.65
CA VAL A 79 -0.35 4.66 6.99
C VAL A 79 -1.10 3.43 6.49
N ILE A 80 -1.93 2.82 7.35
CA ILE A 80 -2.75 1.66 6.97
C ILE A 80 -4.09 2.16 6.41
N ASP A 81 -4.05 2.66 5.19
CA ASP A 81 -5.23 3.11 4.43
C ASP A 81 -5.79 1.98 3.52
N ASP A 82 -6.82 2.29 2.75
CA ASP A 82 -7.43 1.33 1.82
C ASP A 82 -6.49 0.91 0.68
N SER A 83 -5.55 1.76 0.28
CA SER A 83 -4.55 1.41 -0.71
C SER A 83 -3.52 0.43 -0.12
N MET A 84 -3.10 0.63 1.13
CA MET A 84 -2.21 -0.30 1.82
C MET A 84 -2.88 -1.64 2.11
N ILE A 85 -4.17 -1.66 2.45
CA ILE A 85 -4.94 -2.90 2.58
C ILE A 85 -5.00 -3.64 1.25
N ARG A 86 -5.27 -2.94 0.15
CA ARG A 86 -5.26 -3.52 -1.20
C ARG A 86 -3.89 -4.12 -1.53
N ASN A 87 -2.82 -3.37 -1.29
CA ASN A 87 -1.46 -3.84 -1.51
C ASN A 87 -1.19 -5.13 -0.72
N SER A 88 -1.54 -5.15 0.57
CA SER A 88 -1.39 -6.34 1.42
C SER A 88 -2.17 -7.55 0.93
N MET A 89 -3.36 -7.35 0.35
CA MET A 89 -4.16 -8.43 -0.24
C MET A 89 -3.61 -8.95 -1.58
N GLN A 90 -2.78 -8.16 -2.25
CA GLN A 90 -2.13 -8.49 -3.52
C GLN A 90 -0.68 -8.94 -3.36
N THR A 91 -0.15 -8.88 -2.13
CA THR A 91 1.21 -9.31 -1.79
C THR A 91 1.28 -10.83 -1.76
N ASN A 92 2.35 -11.41 -2.32
CA ASN A 92 2.56 -12.84 -2.32
C ASN A 92 3.21 -13.35 -1.00
N LEU A 93 3.28 -14.68 -0.84
CA LEU A 93 3.81 -15.27 0.39
C LEU A 93 5.32 -15.02 0.58
N ALA A 94 6.10 -14.98 -0.50
CA ALA A 94 7.55 -14.73 -0.42
C ALA A 94 7.81 -13.32 0.11
N GLU A 95 7.17 -12.33 -0.48
CA GLU A 95 7.23 -10.92 -0.07
C GLU A 95 6.74 -10.73 1.38
N SER A 96 5.66 -11.42 1.76
CA SER A 96 5.15 -11.38 3.14
C SER A 96 6.13 -11.99 4.14
N SER A 97 6.86 -13.05 3.76
CA SER A 97 7.86 -13.70 4.62
C SER A 97 9.06 -12.81 4.88
N ASP A 98 9.45 -11.98 3.93
CA ASP A 98 10.55 -11.01 4.07
C ASP A 98 10.29 -9.94 5.13
N LEU A 99 9.01 -9.65 5.40
CA LEU A 99 8.60 -8.72 6.46
C LEU A 99 8.66 -9.33 7.87
N PHE A 100 8.89 -10.65 7.97
CA PHE A 100 8.94 -11.33 9.26
C PHE A 100 10.23 -11.01 10.02
N SER A 101 10.08 -10.44 11.21
CA SER A 101 11.20 -10.04 12.06
C SER A 101 10.95 -10.37 13.53
N LEU A 102 12.02 -10.54 14.32
CA LEU A 102 11.89 -10.73 15.77
C LEU A 102 11.13 -9.57 16.42
N LYS A 103 11.33 -8.34 15.94
CA LYS A 103 10.60 -7.17 16.42
C LYS A 103 9.10 -7.29 16.19
N LEU A 104 8.66 -7.79 15.03
CA LEU A 104 7.25 -8.07 14.73
C LEU A 104 6.68 -9.10 15.73
N VAL A 105 7.41 -10.19 15.96
CA VAL A 105 7.00 -11.22 16.92
C VAL A 105 6.80 -10.64 18.31
N ILE A 106 7.74 -9.82 18.79
CA ILE A 106 7.64 -9.13 20.09
C ILE A 106 6.41 -8.22 20.15
N TYR A 107 6.17 -7.41 19.11
CA TYR A 107 4.99 -6.53 19.05
C TYR A 107 3.69 -7.32 19.12
N VAL A 108 3.57 -8.37 18.28
CA VAL A 108 2.36 -9.22 18.24
C VAL A 108 2.18 -9.98 19.55
N PHE A 109 3.26 -10.47 20.14
CA PHE A 109 3.18 -11.18 21.42
C PHE A 109 2.74 -10.25 22.57
N LEU A 110 3.44 -9.12 22.76
CA LEU A 110 3.21 -8.22 23.88
C LEU A 110 1.92 -7.42 23.75
N LEU A 111 1.58 -6.96 22.56
CA LEU A 111 0.41 -6.11 22.33
C LEU A 111 -0.80 -6.90 21.80
N GLY A 112 -0.59 -7.99 21.08
CA GLY A 112 -1.66 -8.82 20.52
C GLY A 112 -2.04 -10.00 21.42
N LEU A 113 -1.14 -10.99 21.51
CA LEU A 113 -1.46 -12.28 22.13
C LEU A 113 -1.61 -12.23 23.65
N LEU A 114 -0.68 -11.58 24.35
CA LEU A 114 -0.70 -11.49 25.81
C LEU A 114 -1.97 -10.78 26.35
N PRO A 115 -2.33 -9.57 25.88
CA PRO A 115 -3.56 -8.93 26.34
C PRO A 115 -4.82 -9.69 25.87
N SER A 116 -4.80 -10.33 24.72
CA SER A 116 -5.89 -11.21 24.26
C SER A 116 -6.09 -12.40 25.18
N TYR A 117 -5.02 -13.04 25.63
CA TYR A 117 -5.07 -14.13 26.60
C TYR A 117 -5.64 -13.66 27.95
N ILE A 118 -5.25 -12.49 28.42
CA ILE A 118 -5.79 -11.88 29.65
C ILE A 118 -7.31 -11.65 29.51
N ILE A 119 -7.76 -11.08 28.37
CA ILE A 119 -9.20 -10.89 28.11
C ILE A 119 -9.93 -12.23 28.05
N TYR A 120 -9.36 -13.23 27.39
CA TYR A 120 -9.94 -14.56 27.28
C TYR A 120 -10.16 -15.19 28.66
N LYS A 121 -9.18 -15.12 29.56
CA LYS A 121 -9.23 -15.66 30.92
C LYS A 121 -10.10 -14.83 31.88
N THR A 122 -10.29 -13.54 31.63
CA THR A 122 -11.08 -12.67 32.50
C THR A 122 -12.56 -13.09 32.49
N LYS A 123 -13.11 -13.36 33.67
CA LYS A 123 -14.54 -13.61 33.82
C LYS A 123 -15.29 -12.27 33.79
N ILE A 124 -16.15 -12.09 32.80
CA ILE A 124 -17.01 -10.91 32.69
C ILE A 124 -18.37 -11.26 33.25
N ASN A 125 -18.75 -10.61 34.35
CA ASN A 125 -20.06 -10.78 34.97
C ASN A 125 -21.07 -9.83 34.30
N TYR A 126 -21.96 -10.40 33.51
CA TYR A 126 -23.02 -9.66 32.85
C TYR A 126 -24.22 -9.50 33.81
N LYS A 127 -24.77 -8.32 33.82
CA LYS A 127 -26.02 -7.98 34.60
C LYS A 127 -27.25 -8.53 33.87
N SER A 128 -28.42 -8.41 34.50
CA SER A 128 -29.70 -8.64 33.81
C SER A 128 -29.81 -7.73 32.58
N PHE A 129 -30.52 -8.15 31.54
CA PHE A 129 -30.62 -7.42 30.26
C PHE A 129 -30.96 -5.95 30.44
N LYS A 130 -31.96 -5.60 31.27
CA LYS A 130 -32.36 -4.21 31.55
C LYS A 130 -31.20 -3.40 32.16
N ASN A 131 -30.51 -3.96 33.14
CA ASN A 131 -29.39 -3.30 33.81
C ASN A 131 -28.17 -3.17 32.92
N GLU A 132 -27.96 -4.13 32.01
CA GLU A 132 -26.90 -4.08 31.01
C GLU A 132 -27.16 -2.94 30.02
N VAL A 133 -28.38 -2.87 29.46
CA VAL A 133 -28.77 -1.81 28.54
C VAL A 133 -28.64 -0.43 29.22
N PHE A 134 -29.17 -0.29 30.44
CA PHE A 134 -29.06 0.97 31.19
C PHE A 134 -27.57 1.37 31.42
N SER A 135 -26.72 0.42 31.82
CA SER A 135 -25.32 0.67 32.05
C SER A 135 -24.61 1.12 30.75
N LYS A 136 -24.94 0.51 29.62
CA LYS A 136 -24.41 0.89 28.30
C LYS A 136 -24.85 2.27 27.86
N VAL A 137 -26.15 2.53 27.95
CA VAL A 137 -26.72 3.87 27.64
C VAL A 137 -26.03 4.94 28.47
N LYS A 138 -25.89 4.71 29.79
CA LYS A 138 -25.16 5.62 30.68
C LYS A 138 -23.72 5.85 30.21
N THR A 139 -22.98 4.80 29.85
CA THR A 139 -21.61 4.92 29.39
C THR A 139 -21.54 5.68 28.06
N ILE A 140 -22.43 5.38 27.11
CA ILE A 140 -22.52 6.06 25.81
C ILE A 140 -22.78 7.55 26.02
N ILE A 141 -23.80 7.90 26.82
CA ILE A 141 -24.16 9.32 27.12
C ILE A 141 -22.97 10.02 27.76
N LEU A 142 -22.35 9.42 28.79
CA LEU A 142 -21.19 10.01 29.45
C LEU A 142 -20.02 10.24 28.48
N SER A 143 -19.70 9.26 27.65
CA SER A 143 -18.65 9.40 26.64
C SER A 143 -18.96 10.51 25.64
N LEU A 144 -20.22 10.62 25.18
CA LEU A 144 -20.65 11.69 24.27
C LEU A 144 -20.56 13.06 24.94
N ILE A 145 -20.99 13.18 26.21
CA ILE A 145 -20.88 14.43 26.96
C ILE A 145 -19.42 14.88 27.08
N VAL A 146 -18.50 13.96 27.43
CA VAL A 146 -17.08 14.29 27.54
C VAL A 146 -16.51 14.73 26.17
N ILE A 147 -16.83 14.01 25.08
CA ILE A 147 -16.43 14.36 23.73
C ILE A 147 -16.93 15.78 23.37
N LEU A 148 -18.20 16.06 23.61
CA LEU A 148 -18.79 17.35 23.29
C LEU A 148 -18.17 18.49 24.12
N ILE A 149 -18.00 18.30 25.44
CA ILE A 149 -17.31 19.28 26.28
C ILE A 149 -15.93 19.61 25.74
N ILE A 150 -15.11 18.59 25.42
CA ILE A 150 -13.75 18.79 24.93
C ILE A 150 -13.77 19.53 23.59
N VAL A 151 -14.56 19.06 22.62
CA VAL A 151 -14.61 19.65 21.29
C VAL A 151 -15.12 21.08 21.31
N PHE A 152 -16.14 21.39 22.09
CA PHE A 152 -16.67 22.76 22.20
C PHE A 152 -15.73 23.68 23.00
N SER A 153 -15.12 23.19 24.09
CA SER A 153 -14.20 24.00 24.91
C SER A 153 -12.96 24.40 24.11
N PHE A 154 -12.49 23.52 23.21
CA PHE A 154 -11.32 23.75 22.37
C PHE A 154 -11.66 23.82 20.88
N SER A 155 -12.81 24.36 20.52
CA SER A 155 -13.37 24.34 19.17
C SER A 155 -12.41 24.91 18.10
N LYS A 156 -11.72 26.01 18.40
CA LYS A 156 -10.74 26.62 17.50
C LYS A 156 -9.57 25.66 17.19
N PHE A 157 -9.05 25.02 18.25
CA PHE A 157 -7.99 24.04 18.11
C PHE A 157 -8.43 22.83 17.28
N TYR A 158 -9.56 22.23 17.61
CA TYR A 158 -10.04 21.05 16.88
C TYR A 158 -10.45 21.36 15.43
N THR A 159 -10.97 22.56 15.15
CA THR A 159 -11.25 22.98 13.78
C THR A 159 -9.97 23.06 12.95
N SER A 160 -8.91 23.69 13.48
CA SER A 160 -7.59 23.73 12.82
C SER A 160 -7.00 22.33 12.71
N PHE A 161 -7.01 21.55 13.80
CA PHE A 161 -6.48 20.18 13.82
C PHE A 161 -7.11 19.29 12.73
N PHE A 162 -8.43 19.27 12.61
CA PHE A 162 -9.10 18.43 11.62
C PHE A 162 -8.99 18.95 10.19
N ARG A 163 -8.85 20.25 10.00
CA ARG A 163 -8.77 20.86 8.68
C ARG A 163 -7.35 20.89 8.12
N GLU A 164 -6.38 21.33 8.93
CA GLU A 164 -5.01 21.62 8.49
C GLU A 164 -4.10 20.42 8.67
N HIS A 165 -4.33 19.58 9.69
CA HIS A 165 -3.49 18.44 10.04
C HIS A 165 -4.18 17.09 9.76
N LYS A 166 -4.89 17.00 8.64
CA LYS A 166 -5.59 15.76 8.22
C LYS A 166 -4.74 14.50 8.28
N PRO A 167 -3.43 14.52 7.91
CA PRO A 167 -2.60 13.32 7.97
C PRO A 167 -2.42 12.75 9.38
N LEU A 168 -2.49 13.57 10.44
CA LEU A 168 -2.34 13.07 11.81
C LEU A 168 -3.40 12.03 12.18
N ARG A 169 -4.64 12.21 11.74
CA ARG A 169 -5.73 11.25 12.02
C ARG A 169 -5.56 9.89 11.37
N TYR A 170 -4.72 9.80 10.33
CA TYR A 170 -4.45 8.55 9.64
C TYR A 170 -3.61 7.59 10.48
N HIS A 171 -2.98 8.10 11.54
CA HIS A 171 -2.20 7.31 12.47
C HIS A 171 -2.99 6.84 13.71
N VAL A 172 -4.30 7.12 13.79
CA VAL A 172 -5.12 6.74 14.95
C VAL A 172 -5.51 5.26 14.90
N ASN A 173 -4.87 4.45 15.70
CA ASN A 173 -5.13 3.02 15.84
C ASN A 173 -6.09 2.76 17.04
N PRO A 174 -7.18 1.97 16.91
CA PRO A 174 -7.58 1.14 15.76
C PRO A 174 -8.51 1.82 14.76
N ILE A 175 -8.88 3.06 14.96
CA ILE A 175 -9.99 3.72 14.26
C ILE A 175 -9.73 3.77 12.75
N TYR A 176 -8.50 4.14 12.36
CA TYR A 176 -8.23 4.39 10.96
C TYR A 176 -8.17 3.11 10.11
N TRP A 177 -7.54 2.04 10.59
CA TRP A 177 -7.54 0.78 9.84
C TRP A 177 -8.93 0.14 9.75
N ILE A 178 -9.79 0.29 10.80
CA ILE A 178 -11.19 -0.16 10.75
C ILE A 178 -11.95 0.59 9.65
N TYR A 179 -11.80 1.91 9.60
CA TYR A 179 -12.36 2.74 8.53
C TYR A 179 -11.84 2.31 7.15
N SER A 180 -10.55 2.08 7.03
CA SER A 180 -9.88 1.70 5.78
C SER A 180 -10.32 0.34 5.26
N ILE A 181 -10.51 -0.66 6.15
CA ILE A 181 -11.13 -1.94 5.78
C ILE A 181 -12.56 -1.72 5.27
N GLY A 182 -13.36 -0.93 5.99
CA GLY A 182 -14.73 -0.62 5.57
C GLY A 182 -14.77 0.06 4.19
N LYS A 183 -13.86 0.99 3.93
CA LYS A 183 -13.71 1.66 2.65
C LYS A 183 -13.28 0.68 1.56
N TYR A 184 -12.27 -0.16 1.82
CA TYR A 184 -11.81 -1.18 0.88
C TYR A 184 -12.91 -2.18 0.52
N VAL A 185 -13.62 -2.72 1.51
CA VAL A 185 -14.74 -3.63 1.29
C VAL A 185 -15.84 -2.96 0.45
N ASN A 186 -16.23 -1.73 0.82
CA ASN A 186 -17.25 -1.00 0.06
C ASN A 186 -16.82 -0.75 -1.39
N THR A 187 -15.57 -0.36 -1.63
CA THR A 187 -15.07 -0.12 -2.99
C THR A 187 -14.92 -1.41 -3.79
N THR A 188 -14.60 -2.54 -3.15
CA THR A 188 -14.39 -3.82 -3.84
C THR A 188 -15.71 -4.52 -4.15
N PHE A 189 -16.64 -4.57 -3.19
CA PHE A 189 -17.89 -5.33 -3.36
C PHE A 189 -19.04 -4.53 -3.97
N ASN A 190 -19.05 -3.19 -3.84
CA ASN A 190 -20.06 -2.34 -4.46
C ASN A 190 -19.62 -1.77 -5.82
N SER A 191 -18.40 -2.04 -6.26
CA SER A 191 -18.02 -1.81 -7.66
C SER A 191 -18.67 -2.90 -8.47
N GLY A 192 -19.61 -2.56 -9.36
CA GLY A 192 -20.11 -3.48 -10.37
C GLY A 192 -18.98 -4.06 -11.24
N PRO A 193 -19.28 -4.92 -12.22
CA PRO A 193 -18.26 -5.42 -13.14
C PRO A 193 -17.49 -4.23 -13.73
N ILE A 194 -16.16 -4.32 -13.71
CA ILE A 194 -15.31 -3.27 -14.27
C ILE A 194 -15.50 -3.30 -15.77
N LEU A 195 -16.28 -2.34 -16.27
CA LEU A 195 -16.38 -2.09 -17.70
C LEU A 195 -15.18 -1.22 -18.08
N VAL A 196 -14.28 -1.79 -18.86
CA VAL A 196 -13.09 -1.09 -19.30
C VAL A 196 -13.45 -0.20 -20.47
N LYS A 197 -13.25 1.10 -20.29
CA LYS A 197 -13.42 2.09 -21.35
C LYS A 197 -12.29 1.93 -22.36
N GLN A 198 -12.63 1.70 -23.59
CA GLN A 198 -11.70 1.68 -24.70
C GLN A 198 -11.19 3.10 -24.99
N VAL A 199 -9.92 3.19 -25.33
CA VAL A 199 -9.24 4.43 -25.73
C VAL A 199 -8.32 4.12 -26.91
N GLY A 200 -8.19 5.07 -27.83
CA GLY A 200 -7.29 4.90 -28.98
C GLY A 200 -7.74 3.83 -29.97
N GLU A 201 -9.06 3.60 -30.13
CA GLU A 201 -9.60 2.68 -31.16
C GLU A 201 -9.17 3.06 -32.58
N ASP A 202 -8.86 4.34 -32.78
CA ASP A 202 -8.39 4.93 -34.03
C ASP A 202 -6.86 5.00 -34.11
N ALA A 203 -6.15 4.46 -33.11
CA ALA A 203 -4.68 4.48 -33.10
C ALA A 203 -4.11 3.69 -34.28
N LYS A 204 -3.19 4.32 -34.99
CA LYS A 204 -2.49 3.74 -36.14
C LYS A 204 -1.02 4.09 -36.04
N ILE A 205 -0.17 3.19 -36.55
CA ILE A 205 1.24 3.54 -36.78
C ILE A 205 1.29 4.60 -37.85
N LYS A 206 2.04 5.66 -37.58
CA LYS A 206 2.27 6.74 -38.53
C LYS A 206 3.26 6.22 -39.59
N GLU A 207 2.81 6.18 -40.85
CA GLU A 207 3.72 5.93 -41.97
C GLU A 207 4.71 7.11 -42.01
N GLU A 208 5.97 6.85 -41.74
CA GLU A 208 7.01 7.86 -41.96
C GLU A 208 7.17 8.06 -43.46
N ALA A 209 7.15 9.32 -43.88
CA ALA A 209 7.26 9.72 -45.28
C ALA A 209 8.68 9.58 -45.87
N ASN A 210 9.53 8.72 -45.29
CA ASN A 210 10.90 8.51 -45.72
C ASN A 210 10.97 7.30 -46.64
N HIS A 211 10.98 7.56 -47.92
CA HIS A 211 10.95 6.59 -49.00
C HIS A 211 12.25 5.82 -49.28
N ASP A 212 13.30 5.98 -48.49
CA ASP A 212 14.64 5.46 -48.87
C ASP A 212 15.32 4.51 -47.88
N GLU A 213 14.70 4.15 -46.78
CA GLU A 213 15.26 3.14 -45.87
C GLU A 213 14.36 1.90 -45.78
N VAL A 214 14.99 0.73 -45.87
CA VAL A 214 14.37 -0.57 -45.53
C VAL A 214 13.60 -0.43 -44.24
N GLU A 215 12.33 -0.84 -44.24
CA GLU A 215 11.50 -0.88 -43.04
C GLU A 215 12.27 -1.56 -41.88
N LYS A 216 12.82 -0.76 -41.00
CA LYS A 216 13.52 -1.25 -39.81
C LYS A 216 12.43 -1.50 -38.74
N THR A 217 12.32 -2.73 -38.26
CA THR A 217 11.52 -3.06 -37.12
C THR A 217 12.15 -2.53 -35.85
N GLU A 218 11.33 -2.00 -34.94
CA GLU A 218 11.78 -1.47 -33.65
C GLU A 218 11.63 -2.50 -32.54
N LEU A 219 12.66 -2.63 -31.71
CA LEU A 219 12.63 -3.39 -30.48
C LEU A 219 12.77 -2.44 -29.28
N ILE A 220 11.72 -2.32 -28.46
CA ILE A 220 11.75 -1.55 -27.25
C ILE A 220 11.69 -2.50 -26.05
N ILE A 221 12.68 -2.44 -25.17
CA ILE A 221 12.69 -3.15 -23.89
C ILE A 221 12.49 -2.12 -22.77
N MET A 222 11.36 -2.20 -22.09
CA MET A 222 11.01 -1.34 -20.96
C MET A 222 11.20 -2.11 -19.66
N VAL A 223 12.17 -1.70 -18.84
CA VAL A 223 12.40 -2.28 -17.52
C VAL A 223 11.66 -1.49 -16.47
N VAL A 224 10.67 -2.12 -15.83
CA VAL A 224 9.92 -1.53 -14.70
C VAL A 224 10.63 -1.96 -13.42
N GLY A 225 11.40 -1.03 -12.85
CA GLY A 225 12.12 -1.24 -11.59
C GLY A 225 11.19 -1.17 -10.38
N GLU A 226 11.62 -1.77 -9.27
CA GLU A 226 10.91 -1.77 -8.00
C GLU A 226 11.74 -1.08 -6.91
N ALA A 227 11.10 -0.22 -6.11
CA ALA A 227 11.66 0.48 -4.94
C ALA A 227 12.98 1.23 -5.19
N ALA A 228 13.28 1.59 -6.44
CA ALA A 228 14.48 2.32 -6.83
C ALA A 228 14.34 3.82 -6.49
N ARG A 229 15.04 4.27 -5.44
CA ARG A 229 14.97 5.65 -4.95
C ARG A 229 15.99 6.54 -5.65
N ALA A 230 15.56 7.65 -6.23
CA ALA A 230 16.42 8.60 -6.92
C ALA A 230 17.58 9.13 -6.05
N ASP A 231 17.34 9.34 -4.74
CA ASP A 231 18.35 9.81 -3.77
C ASP A 231 19.38 8.74 -3.37
N ARG A 232 19.28 7.52 -3.92
CA ARG A 232 20.22 6.42 -3.72
C ARG A 232 20.93 6.00 -5.00
N PHE A 233 20.74 6.74 -6.08
CA PHE A 233 21.47 6.54 -7.33
C PHE A 233 22.76 7.37 -7.35
N SER A 234 23.90 6.72 -7.59
CA SER A 234 25.18 7.42 -7.77
C SER A 234 25.14 8.35 -8.99
N LEU A 235 24.39 8.00 -10.02
CA LEU A 235 24.10 8.86 -11.17
C LEU A 235 23.39 10.19 -10.81
N ASN A 236 22.74 10.25 -9.64
CA ASN A 236 22.08 11.44 -9.11
C ASN A 236 22.90 12.13 -8.00
N GLY A 237 24.16 11.72 -7.79
CA GLY A 237 25.05 12.31 -6.78
C GLY A 237 25.04 11.61 -5.41
N TYR A 238 24.54 10.39 -5.31
CA TYR A 238 24.68 9.61 -4.08
C TYR A 238 26.15 9.19 -3.89
N GLU A 239 26.64 9.33 -2.63
CA GLU A 239 28.09 9.12 -2.30
C GLU A 239 28.59 7.69 -2.57
N LYS A 240 27.72 6.69 -2.46
CA LYS A 240 28.08 5.30 -2.74
C LYS A 240 27.80 4.98 -4.19
N GLU A 241 28.70 4.22 -4.79
CA GLU A 241 28.54 3.76 -6.15
C GLU A 241 27.47 2.66 -6.22
N THR A 242 26.25 3.04 -6.61
CA THR A 242 25.09 2.14 -6.70
C THR A 242 24.73 1.77 -8.14
N ASN A 243 25.31 2.45 -9.13
CA ASN A 243 25.05 2.24 -10.56
C ASN A 243 26.35 2.04 -11.38
N PRO A 244 27.29 1.13 -10.96
CA PRO A 244 28.63 1.06 -11.54
C PRO A 244 28.64 0.62 -13.02
N LEU A 245 27.64 -0.11 -13.46
CA LEU A 245 27.51 -0.52 -14.85
C LEU A 245 26.88 0.56 -15.70
N LEU A 246 25.78 1.17 -15.24
CA LEU A 246 25.09 2.22 -15.97
C LEU A 246 25.95 3.48 -16.17
N THR A 247 26.86 3.79 -15.24
CA THR A 247 27.81 4.91 -15.38
C THR A 247 28.77 4.75 -16.54
N LYS A 248 28.95 3.55 -17.10
CA LYS A 248 29.83 3.27 -18.25
C LYS A 248 29.12 3.33 -19.58
N GLU A 249 27.80 3.41 -19.55
CA GLU A 249 26.96 3.39 -20.74
C GLU A 249 26.59 4.82 -21.16
N ASP A 250 26.34 5.03 -22.45
CA ASP A 250 25.82 6.29 -22.97
C ASP A 250 24.31 6.35 -22.73
N ILE A 251 23.92 6.92 -21.58
CA ILE A 251 22.54 6.94 -21.11
C ILE A 251 22.02 8.38 -20.95
N ILE A 252 20.69 8.52 -21.05
CA ILE A 252 19.98 9.72 -20.65
C ILE A 252 19.42 9.49 -19.25
N ASN A 253 19.95 10.21 -18.24
CA ASN A 253 19.52 10.08 -16.85
C ASN A 253 18.53 11.21 -16.47
N PHE A 254 17.32 10.81 -16.06
CA PHE A 254 16.29 11.73 -15.54
C PHE A 254 16.34 11.78 -14.02
N SER A 255 17.09 12.72 -13.45
CA SER A 255 17.31 12.83 -12.01
C SER A 255 16.07 13.28 -11.20
N ASN A 256 15.04 13.81 -11.86
CA ASN A 256 13.85 14.38 -11.23
C ASN A 256 12.56 13.67 -11.66
N MET A 257 12.51 12.37 -11.45
CA MET A 257 11.33 11.54 -11.73
C MET A 257 10.53 11.27 -10.46
N TYR A 258 9.20 11.32 -10.56
CA TYR A 258 8.28 11.07 -9.45
C TYR A 258 7.31 9.96 -9.80
N SER A 259 7.21 8.98 -8.92
CA SER A 259 6.17 7.96 -8.98
C SER A 259 4.79 8.53 -8.64
N CYS A 260 3.72 7.91 -9.11
CA CYS A 260 2.35 8.25 -8.71
C CYS A 260 2.07 7.92 -7.24
N GLY A 261 2.69 6.87 -6.72
CA GLY A 261 2.49 6.40 -5.36
C GLY A 261 3.68 5.60 -4.85
N THR A 262 3.60 5.14 -3.60
CA THR A 262 4.65 4.41 -2.90
C THR A 262 4.39 2.90 -2.83
N SER A 263 3.36 2.40 -3.48
CA SER A 263 3.09 0.97 -3.64
C SER A 263 3.04 0.59 -5.11
N THR A 264 3.47 -0.62 -5.43
CA THR A 264 3.43 -1.20 -6.79
C THR A 264 2.00 -1.19 -7.34
N ALA A 265 1.01 -1.50 -6.50
CA ALA A 265 -0.40 -1.52 -6.86
C ALA A 265 -0.97 -0.15 -7.31
N GLU A 266 -0.31 0.94 -6.96
CA GLU A 266 -0.68 2.31 -7.35
C GLU A 266 0.21 2.83 -8.47
N SER A 267 1.54 2.70 -8.31
CA SER A 267 2.52 3.31 -9.20
C SER A 267 2.57 2.67 -10.58
N VAL A 268 2.51 1.34 -10.67
CA VAL A 268 2.64 0.63 -11.94
C VAL A 268 1.43 0.85 -12.85
N PRO A 269 0.17 0.70 -12.39
CA PRO A 269 -0.98 1.05 -13.25
C PRO A 269 -1.03 2.53 -13.65
N CYS A 270 -0.57 3.44 -12.80
CA CYS A 270 -0.49 4.85 -13.14
C CYS A 270 0.54 5.13 -14.24
N MET A 271 1.68 4.44 -14.22
CA MET A 271 2.76 4.59 -15.20
C MET A 271 2.29 4.32 -16.64
N PHE A 272 1.42 3.32 -16.83
CA PHE A 272 0.89 2.93 -18.12
C PHE A 272 -0.44 3.61 -18.49
N SER A 273 -1.03 4.37 -17.55
CA SER A 273 -2.32 5.03 -17.71
C SER A 273 -2.23 6.25 -18.63
N ILE A 274 -3.35 6.60 -19.29
CA ILE A 274 -3.50 7.86 -20.01
C ILE A 274 -3.64 9.08 -19.06
N PHE A 275 -3.87 8.83 -17.78
CA PHE A 275 -4.07 9.88 -16.78
C PHE A 275 -2.71 10.33 -16.20
N GLY A 276 -2.50 11.63 -16.10
CA GLY A 276 -1.39 12.18 -15.30
C GLY A 276 -1.61 11.93 -13.80
N LYS A 277 -0.55 12.02 -13.01
CA LYS A 277 -0.59 11.80 -11.54
C LYS A 277 -1.69 12.59 -10.81
N ALA A 278 -2.00 13.81 -11.27
CA ALA A 278 -3.02 14.65 -10.64
C ALA A 278 -4.45 14.15 -10.86
N ASP A 279 -4.70 13.48 -11.98
CA ASP A 279 -6.03 13.03 -12.40
C ASP A 279 -6.20 11.51 -12.24
N TYR A 280 -5.12 10.79 -11.93
CA TYR A 280 -5.13 9.36 -11.73
C TYR A 280 -5.79 9.01 -10.40
N ASP A 281 -6.67 8.02 -10.43
CA ASP A 281 -7.05 7.19 -9.30
C ASP A 281 -7.11 5.72 -9.73
N TYR A 282 -6.96 4.82 -8.77
CA TYR A 282 -6.90 3.39 -9.05
C TYR A 282 -8.12 2.89 -9.85
N LYS A 283 -9.33 3.38 -9.51
CA LYS A 283 -10.57 2.95 -10.18
C LYS A 283 -10.58 3.39 -11.66
N LYS A 284 -10.15 4.60 -11.95
CA LYS A 284 -9.99 5.09 -13.33
C LYS A 284 -8.95 4.25 -14.08
N GLY A 285 -7.80 3.98 -13.44
CA GLY A 285 -6.74 3.18 -14.05
C GLY A 285 -7.22 1.81 -14.50
N ILE A 286 -7.87 1.04 -13.61
CA ILE A 286 -8.34 -0.31 -13.94
C ILE A 286 -9.56 -0.34 -14.87
N SER A 287 -10.32 0.76 -14.97
CA SER A 287 -11.52 0.87 -15.81
C SER A 287 -11.27 1.60 -17.15
N THR A 288 -10.01 1.82 -17.52
CA THR A 288 -9.63 2.45 -18.79
C THR A 288 -8.48 1.67 -19.40
N GLU A 289 -8.47 1.50 -20.71
CA GLU A 289 -7.33 0.91 -21.40
C GLU A 289 -6.06 1.71 -21.17
N ASN A 290 -4.96 1.01 -21.08
CA ASN A 290 -3.63 1.59 -20.92
C ASN A 290 -2.86 1.59 -22.25
N VAL A 291 -1.68 2.18 -22.27
CA VAL A 291 -0.87 2.31 -23.48
C VAL A 291 -0.51 0.95 -24.08
N LEU A 292 -0.32 -0.12 -23.29
CA LEU A 292 0.00 -1.46 -23.80
C LEU A 292 -1.18 -2.04 -24.60
N HIS A 293 -2.40 -1.83 -24.13
CA HIS A 293 -3.61 -2.26 -24.81
C HIS A 293 -3.79 -1.53 -26.14
N VAL A 294 -3.55 -0.21 -26.15
CA VAL A 294 -3.63 0.61 -27.37
C VAL A 294 -2.60 0.15 -28.41
N LEU A 295 -1.34 -0.05 -28.00
CA LEU A 295 -0.27 -0.51 -28.89
C LEU A 295 -0.59 -1.90 -29.47
N LYS A 296 -1.01 -2.84 -28.63
CA LYS A 296 -1.43 -4.18 -29.10
C LYS A 296 -2.64 -4.10 -30.04
N GLY A 297 -3.57 -3.16 -29.79
CA GLY A 297 -4.76 -2.94 -30.62
C GLY A 297 -4.46 -2.48 -32.05
N THR A 298 -3.28 -1.90 -32.30
CA THR A 298 -2.84 -1.53 -33.67
C THR A 298 -2.60 -2.74 -34.58
N ASN A 299 -2.46 -3.96 -34.01
CA ASN A 299 -2.10 -5.22 -34.66
C ASN A 299 -0.74 -5.25 -35.36
N ASN A 300 0.06 -4.19 -35.25
CA ASN A 300 1.37 -4.05 -35.87
C ASN A 300 2.50 -4.21 -34.84
N ILE A 301 2.19 -4.05 -33.54
CA ILE A 301 3.16 -4.11 -32.44
C ILE A 301 2.87 -5.35 -31.60
N GLN A 302 3.89 -6.20 -31.42
CA GLN A 302 3.84 -7.28 -30.44
C GLN A 302 4.17 -6.73 -29.06
N VAL A 303 3.33 -7.04 -28.06
CA VAL A 303 3.52 -6.56 -26.69
C VAL A 303 3.59 -7.76 -25.77
N LEU A 304 4.73 -7.90 -25.07
CA LEU A 304 4.98 -8.95 -24.07
C LEU A 304 5.23 -8.31 -22.71
N TRP A 305 4.61 -8.87 -21.67
CA TRP A 305 4.91 -8.59 -20.27
C TRP A 305 5.55 -9.81 -19.61
N ARG A 306 6.76 -9.69 -19.12
CA ARG A 306 7.42 -10.68 -18.23
C ARG A 306 7.44 -10.16 -16.81
N ASP A 307 6.95 -10.97 -15.87
CA ASP A 307 6.78 -10.56 -14.47
C ASP A 307 7.63 -11.41 -13.53
N ASN A 308 8.55 -10.79 -12.82
CA ASN A 308 9.25 -11.39 -11.69
C ASN A 308 8.91 -10.69 -10.35
N ASN A 309 7.90 -9.79 -10.35
CA ASN A 309 7.47 -9.06 -9.16
C ASN A 309 6.22 -9.73 -8.52
N SER A 310 5.13 -9.03 -8.47
CA SER A 310 3.90 -9.47 -7.78
C SER A 310 2.67 -9.39 -8.66
N ASP A 311 2.81 -9.60 -9.96
CA ASP A 311 1.81 -9.46 -11.02
C ASP A 311 1.80 -8.06 -11.68
N SER A 312 1.27 -8.00 -12.90
CA SER A 312 1.17 -6.78 -13.71
C SER A 312 0.26 -5.69 -13.13
N LYS A 313 -0.41 -5.95 -12.01
CA LYS A 313 -1.41 -5.07 -11.39
C LYS A 313 -2.52 -4.64 -12.35
N GLY A 314 -2.86 -5.53 -13.29
CA GLY A 314 -3.90 -5.30 -14.29
C GLY A 314 -3.41 -4.69 -15.61
N ASN A 315 -2.14 -4.33 -15.73
CA ASN A 315 -1.62 -3.71 -16.96
C ASN A 315 -1.53 -4.67 -18.14
N ALA A 316 -1.29 -5.95 -17.89
CA ALA A 316 -1.09 -6.97 -18.92
C ALA A 316 -2.33 -7.84 -19.20
N LEU A 317 -3.54 -7.42 -18.81
CA LEU A 317 -4.76 -8.24 -18.97
C LEU A 317 -5.10 -8.58 -20.44
N ARG A 318 -4.58 -7.83 -21.41
CA ARG A 318 -4.90 -7.95 -22.84
C ARG A 318 -3.67 -8.03 -23.73
N VAL A 319 -2.51 -8.28 -23.15
CA VAL A 319 -1.23 -8.49 -23.84
C VAL A 319 -0.66 -9.85 -23.45
N ASP A 320 0.35 -10.32 -24.16
CA ASP A 320 1.01 -11.57 -23.84
C ASP A 320 1.70 -11.44 -22.47
N PHE A 321 1.47 -12.41 -21.57
CA PHE A 321 1.96 -12.39 -20.20
C PHE A 321 2.74 -13.67 -19.89
N GLU A 322 3.93 -13.53 -19.34
CA GLU A 322 4.78 -14.63 -18.87
C GLU A 322 5.16 -14.43 -17.41
N ASP A 323 4.90 -15.43 -16.58
CA ASP A 323 5.19 -15.42 -15.14
C ASP A 323 6.57 -16.03 -14.86
N PHE A 324 7.52 -15.20 -14.43
CA PHE A 324 8.88 -15.59 -14.07
C PHE A 324 9.14 -15.64 -12.56
N ARG A 325 8.12 -15.59 -11.75
CA ARG A 325 8.21 -15.61 -10.27
C ARG A 325 8.48 -17.00 -9.69
N THR A 326 8.51 -18.03 -10.51
CA THR A 326 8.66 -19.41 -10.05
C THR A 326 9.67 -20.17 -10.88
N SER A 327 10.31 -21.20 -10.28
CA SER A 327 11.29 -22.08 -10.94
C SER A 327 10.71 -22.90 -12.10
N LYS A 328 9.40 -22.84 -12.36
CA LYS A 328 8.80 -23.50 -13.54
C LYS A 328 9.13 -22.77 -14.84
N THR A 329 9.31 -21.49 -14.77
CA THR A 329 9.56 -20.61 -15.93
C THR A 329 10.90 -19.90 -15.83
N ASN A 330 11.29 -19.50 -14.64
CA ASN A 330 12.55 -18.85 -14.34
C ASN A 330 13.59 -19.91 -13.91
N THR A 331 14.66 -20.07 -14.67
CA THR A 331 15.70 -21.06 -14.39
C THR A 331 16.76 -20.55 -13.40
N ILE A 332 16.69 -19.29 -13.02
CA ILE A 332 17.63 -18.63 -12.10
C ILE A 332 16.88 -18.33 -10.77
N CYS A 333 16.60 -19.38 -10.01
CA CYS A 333 15.97 -19.26 -8.70
C CYS A 333 16.88 -19.85 -7.63
N GLU A 334 16.91 -19.21 -6.44
CA GLU A 334 17.65 -19.65 -5.27
C GLU A 334 16.96 -20.83 -4.57
N GLU A 335 17.66 -21.49 -3.65
CA GLU A 335 17.11 -22.64 -2.88
C GLU A 335 15.89 -22.27 -2.03
N ASP A 336 15.77 -21.02 -1.60
CA ASP A 336 14.62 -20.50 -0.87
C ASP A 336 13.38 -20.23 -1.76
N GLY A 337 13.52 -20.49 -3.08
CA GLY A 337 12.45 -20.37 -4.06
C GLY A 337 12.31 -18.97 -4.65
N GLU A 338 13.19 -18.03 -4.29
CA GLU A 338 13.20 -16.70 -4.88
C GLU A 338 13.93 -16.69 -6.22
N CYS A 339 13.32 -16.08 -7.24
CA CYS A 339 13.85 -16.07 -8.60
C CYS A 339 14.48 -14.72 -8.92
N ARG A 340 15.62 -14.76 -9.64
CA ARG A 340 16.38 -13.58 -10.03
C ARG A 340 15.76 -12.89 -11.25
N ASP A 341 15.95 -11.58 -11.34
CA ASP A 341 15.41 -10.76 -12.45
C ASP A 341 16.06 -11.12 -13.79
N GLU A 342 17.34 -11.55 -13.80
CA GLU A 342 18.05 -12.03 -14.98
C GLU A 342 17.35 -13.21 -15.64
N GLY A 343 16.60 -14.00 -14.88
CA GLY A 343 15.82 -15.10 -15.43
C GLY A 343 14.80 -14.67 -16.47
N MET A 344 14.32 -13.44 -16.41
CA MET A 344 13.41 -12.88 -17.42
C MET A 344 14.08 -12.72 -18.80
N LEU A 345 15.41 -12.77 -18.89
CA LEU A 345 16.13 -12.71 -20.16
C LEU A 345 16.21 -14.08 -20.84
N VAL A 346 16.01 -15.17 -20.11
CA VAL A 346 16.09 -16.53 -20.66
C VAL A 346 15.00 -16.74 -21.71
N GLY A 347 15.40 -17.19 -22.91
CA GLY A 347 14.49 -17.42 -24.05
C GLY A 347 13.87 -16.14 -24.64
N LEU A 348 14.40 -14.95 -24.29
CA LEU A 348 13.91 -13.70 -24.85
C LEU A 348 14.25 -13.56 -26.33
N ASP A 349 15.46 -14.03 -26.73
CA ASP A 349 15.89 -14.05 -28.11
C ASP A 349 14.96 -14.92 -28.99
N ASP A 350 14.46 -16.03 -28.46
CA ASP A 350 13.52 -16.90 -29.20
C ASP A 350 12.19 -16.16 -29.45
N TYR A 351 11.72 -15.41 -28.46
CA TYR A 351 10.50 -14.58 -28.62
C TYR A 351 10.74 -13.48 -29.67
N ILE A 352 11.86 -12.77 -29.61
CA ILE A 352 12.21 -11.71 -30.58
C ILE A 352 12.33 -12.31 -31.99
N ASN A 353 13.04 -13.44 -32.12
CA ASN A 353 13.21 -14.09 -33.41
C ASN A 353 11.90 -14.60 -34.02
N LYS A 354 10.97 -15.06 -33.18
CA LYS A 354 9.64 -15.51 -33.63
C LYS A 354 8.79 -14.36 -34.22
N HIS A 355 9.04 -13.14 -33.78
CA HIS A 355 8.26 -11.96 -34.18
C HIS A 355 9.06 -11.01 -35.08
N LYS A 356 10.16 -11.50 -35.71
CA LYS A 356 10.94 -10.75 -36.71
C LYS A 356 10.02 -10.22 -37.80
N GLY A 357 10.14 -8.93 -38.12
CA GLY A 357 9.36 -8.24 -39.14
C GLY A 357 8.15 -7.47 -38.54
N GLN A 358 8.02 -7.44 -37.23
CA GLN A 358 7.04 -6.61 -36.51
C GLN A 358 7.76 -5.78 -35.45
N ASP A 359 7.21 -4.65 -35.08
CA ASP A 359 7.68 -3.91 -33.91
C ASP A 359 7.35 -4.67 -32.64
N ILE A 360 8.26 -4.63 -31.68
CA ILE A 360 8.16 -5.40 -30.44
C ILE A 360 8.36 -4.48 -29.24
N LEU A 361 7.40 -4.49 -28.31
CA LEU A 361 7.55 -3.90 -26.99
C LEU A 361 7.56 -5.00 -25.93
N ILE A 362 8.64 -5.10 -25.18
CA ILE A 362 8.80 -6.04 -24.07
C ILE A 362 8.86 -5.25 -22.77
N VAL A 363 8.02 -5.61 -21.82
CA VAL A 363 8.03 -5.06 -20.46
C VAL A 363 8.61 -6.12 -19.52
N LEU A 364 9.69 -5.78 -18.84
CA LEU A 364 10.33 -6.59 -17.80
C LEU A 364 10.03 -5.97 -16.43
N HIS A 365 9.12 -6.56 -15.68
CA HIS A 365 8.73 -6.09 -14.34
C HIS A 365 9.56 -6.80 -13.27
N GLN A 366 10.55 -6.08 -12.75
CA GLN A 366 11.55 -6.60 -11.83
C GLN A 366 11.03 -6.69 -10.39
N MET A 367 11.57 -7.64 -9.62
CA MET A 367 11.58 -7.60 -8.17
C MET A 367 12.51 -6.48 -7.66
N GLY A 368 13.57 -6.19 -8.39
CA GLY A 368 14.44 -5.03 -8.22
C GLY A 368 14.95 -4.84 -6.79
N ASN A 369 14.78 -3.65 -6.25
CA ASN A 369 15.20 -3.30 -4.88
C ASN A 369 14.11 -3.51 -3.83
N HIS A 370 13.22 -4.48 -4.00
CA HIS A 370 12.15 -4.76 -3.03
C HIS A 370 12.74 -5.16 -1.67
N GLY A 371 12.46 -4.36 -0.64
CA GLY A 371 12.91 -4.63 0.72
C GLY A 371 11.91 -5.45 1.55
N PRO A 372 12.26 -5.85 2.78
CA PRO A 372 13.51 -5.54 3.48
C PRO A 372 14.68 -6.49 3.18
N ALA A 373 14.45 -7.59 2.47
CA ALA A 373 15.44 -8.64 2.23
C ALA A 373 16.36 -8.31 1.03
N TYR A 374 16.99 -7.13 1.03
CA TYR A 374 17.86 -6.68 -0.06
C TYR A 374 18.96 -7.67 -0.43
N TYR A 375 19.49 -8.43 0.55
CA TYR A 375 20.53 -9.44 0.35
C TYR A 375 20.10 -10.58 -0.60
N LYS A 376 18.82 -10.74 -0.85
CA LYS A 376 18.27 -11.71 -1.80
C LYS A 376 18.24 -11.19 -3.24
N ARG A 377 18.59 -9.94 -3.49
CA ARG A 377 18.45 -9.29 -4.81
C ARG A 377 19.76 -9.25 -5.61
N TYR A 378 20.87 -9.68 -5.00
CA TYR A 378 22.21 -9.62 -5.60
C TYR A 378 22.84 -11.00 -5.77
#